data_7aa51f9101c4eab01ede2cad5d732653
#
_entry.id   7aa51f9101c4eab01ede2cad5d732653
#
_cell.length_a   1.000
_cell.length_b   1.000
_cell.length_c   1.000
_cell.angle_alpha   90.00
_cell.angle_beta   90.00
_cell.angle_gamma   90.00
#
_symmetry.space_group_name_H-M   'P 1'
#
loop_
_entity.id
_entity.type
_entity.pdbx_description
1 polymer ?
#
loop_
_entity_poly.entity_id
_entity_poly.type
_entity_poly.pdbx_seq_one_letter_code
_entity_poly.pdbx_strand_id
1 'polypeptide(L)'
;MIYTDAFMDPQPLRSSATVADYGYDAPYALVIFAGIGAAGTIGAIVAWREGDRHLMAVMSFYAVFFLGHALSFSYATRRGKFVVWNNILDGLHVRGDERVLDMGCGRGAVLIAVAKRLTSGRVTGIDLWSTRDQSGNASDVTRRNASLEGVLDRVDIETGDMRALPFADGSFDLVVSSLAIHNIRGNADRARAISEAWRVLKPGGRLAIADIRATALYARTLEALGATTTRRRLGWRFWYGNPIAATSLVTATKPRS
;
A
#
# COMPACT_ATOMS: atom_id res chain seq x y z
N MET A 1 -49.68 31.05 3.24
CA MET A 1 -49.26 29.81 3.95
C MET A 1 -48.00 29.33 3.19
N ILE A 2 -46.82 29.77 3.67
CA ILE A 2 -45.53 29.57 3.00
C ILE A 2 -44.84 28.44 3.79
N TYR A 3 -44.69 27.28 3.17
CA TYR A 3 -43.86 26.17 3.71
C TYR A 3 -42.40 26.48 3.43
N THR A 4 -41.61 26.78 4.45
CA THR A 4 -40.16 26.83 4.40
C THR A 4 -39.64 25.44 4.71
N ASP A 5 -39.17 24.72 3.66
CA ASP A 5 -38.37 23.49 3.81
C ASP A 5 -37.04 23.84 4.47
N ALA A 6 -36.89 23.45 5.72
CA ALA A 6 -35.60 23.47 6.41
C ALA A 6 -34.74 22.34 5.85
N PHE A 7 -33.76 22.70 5.02
CA PHE A 7 -32.65 21.81 4.69
C PHE A 7 -31.93 21.45 5.98
N MET A 8 -32.11 20.21 6.45
CA MET A 8 -31.29 19.65 7.50
C MET A 8 -29.91 19.40 6.91
N ASP A 9 -28.95 20.22 7.38
CA ASP A 9 -27.53 20.01 7.14
C ASP A 9 -27.13 18.63 7.69
N PRO A 10 -26.52 17.72 6.88
CA PRO A 10 -26.15 16.40 7.38
C PRO A 10 -25.06 16.58 8.44
N GLN A 11 -25.41 16.33 9.69
CA GLN A 11 -24.50 16.30 10.81
C GLN A 11 -23.33 15.38 10.49
N PRO A 12 -22.06 15.81 10.61
CA PRO A 12 -20.91 14.96 10.38
C PRO A 12 -20.94 13.83 11.41
N LEU A 13 -20.94 12.59 10.94
CA LEU A 13 -20.82 11.38 11.76
C LEU A 13 -19.61 11.54 12.70
N ARG A 14 -19.85 11.83 13.97
CA ARG A 14 -18.82 11.87 15.03
C ARG A 14 -18.31 10.45 15.24
N SER A 15 -17.29 10.06 14.49
CA SER A 15 -16.54 8.87 14.75
C SER A 15 -15.59 9.11 15.94
N SER A 16 -15.70 8.29 16.97
CA SER A 16 -14.94 8.35 18.23
C SER A 16 -13.47 7.90 18.12
N ALA A 17 -12.95 7.62 16.91
CA ALA A 17 -11.55 7.24 16.78
C ALA A 17 -10.65 8.47 16.86
N THR A 18 -9.76 8.47 17.82
CA THR A 18 -8.75 9.50 18.07
C THR A 18 -7.42 9.20 17.40
N VAL A 19 -7.27 8.05 16.72
CA VAL A 19 -6.04 7.57 16.09
C VAL A 19 -6.35 7.14 14.65
N ALA A 20 -5.44 7.47 13.74
CA ALA A 20 -5.53 7.04 12.34
C ALA A 20 -5.49 5.50 12.23
N ASP A 21 -6.39 4.95 11.43
CA ASP A 21 -6.48 3.51 11.19
C ASP A 21 -6.24 3.20 9.72
N TYR A 22 -5.14 2.52 9.45
CA TYR A 22 -4.70 2.16 8.10
C TYR A 22 -5.17 0.75 7.66
N GLY A 23 -6.02 0.09 8.43
CA GLY A 23 -6.58 -1.22 8.10
C GLY A 23 -5.56 -2.36 7.97
N TYR A 24 -6.02 -3.44 7.38
CA TYR A 24 -5.19 -4.58 6.99
C TYR A 24 -5.15 -4.71 5.47
N ASP A 25 -3.96 -4.87 4.92
CA ASP A 25 -3.75 -5.23 3.52
C ASP A 25 -4.17 -6.70 3.34
N ALA A 26 -4.95 -7.02 2.29
CA ALA A 26 -5.47 -8.36 2.00
C ALA A 26 -5.96 -9.14 3.26
N PRO A 27 -6.98 -8.67 3.99
CA PRO A 27 -7.37 -9.21 5.29
C PRO A 27 -7.73 -10.69 5.26
N TYR A 28 -8.20 -11.20 4.11
CA TYR A 28 -8.52 -12.61 3.91
C TYR A 28 -7.27 -13.52 4.06
N ALA A 29 -6.09 -13.04 3.66
CA ALA A 29 -4.85 -13.82 3.77
C ALA A 29 -4.48 -14.08 5.23
N LEU A 30 -4.62 -13.07 6.09
CA LEU A 30 -4.39 -13.21 7.53
C LEU A 30 -5.34 -14.22 8.14
N VAL A 31 -6.63 -14.18 7.80
CA VAL A 31 -7.65 -15.12 8.30
C VAL A 31 -7.31 -16.55 7.87
N ILE A 32 -6.91 -16.76 6.61
CA ILE A 32 -6.51 -18.09 6.10
C ILE A 32 -5.29 -18.62 6.87
N PHE A 33 -4.23 -17.84 7.02
CA PHE A 33 -3.03 -18.28 7.73
C PHE A 33 -3.33 -18.59 9.20
N ALA A 34 -4.06 -17.73 9.90
CA ALA A 34 -4.44 -17.96 11.29
C ALA A 34 -5.35 -19.18 11.45
N GLY A 35 -6.32 -19.38 10.55
CA GLY A 35 -7.24 -20.52 10.57
C GLY A 35 -6.53 -21.85 10.36
N ILE A 36 -5.63 -21.94 9.36
CA ILE A 36 -4.84 -23.16 9.12
C ILE A 36 -3.92 -23.44 10.32
N GLY A 37 -3.28 -22.41 10.86
CA GLY A 37 -2.41 -22.53 12.02
C GLY A 37 -3.16 -23.00 13.27
N ALA A 38 -4.36 -22.47 13.52
CA ALA A 38 -5.23 -22.92 14.62
C ALA A 38 -5.69 -24.38 14.44
N ALA A 39 -6.09 -24.78 13.23
CA ALA A 39 -6.45 -26.16 12.92
C ALA A 39 -5.27 -27.11 13.14
N GLY A 40 -4.06 -26.72 12.72
CA GLY A 40 -2.83 -27.47 13.00
C GLY A 40 -2.56 -27.62 14.50
N THR A 41 -2.79 -26.58 15.29
CA THR A 41 -2.62 -26.63 16.75
C THR A 41 -3.60 -27.62 17.39
N ILE A 42 -4.88 -27.55 16.98
CA ILE A 42 -5.91 -28.49 17.47
C ILE A 42 -5.55 -29.92 17.07
N GLY A 43 -5.16 -30.15 15.81
CA GLY A 43 -4.73 -31.45 15.33
C GLY A 43 -3.54 -32.02 16.10
N ALA A 44 -2.55 -31.21 16.43
CA ALA A 44 -1.40 -31.60 17.23
C ALA A 44 -1.80 -32.01 18.65
N ILE A 45 -2.74 -31.29 19.28
CA ILE A 45 -3.26 -31.66 20.63
C ILE A 45 -4.01 -33.00 20.59
N VAL A 46 -4.85 -33.22 19.55
CA VAL A 46 -5.59 -34.47 19.39
C VAL A 46 -4.61 -35.66 19.21
N ALA A 47 -3.67 -35.53 18.28
CA ALA A 47 -2.65 -36.54 18.01
C ALA A 47 -1.79 -36.86 19.25
N TRP A 48 -1.47 -35.85 20.05
CA TRP A 48 -0.77 -36.02 21.33
C TRP A 48 -1.59 -36.89 22.31
N ARG A 49 -2.90 -36.64 22.42
CA ARG A 49 -3.81 -37.40 23.29
C ARG A 49 -3.97 -38.86 22.83
N GLU A 50 -3.94 -39.07 21.52
CA GLU A 50 -4.05 -40.39 20.91
C GLU A 50 -2.70 -41.17 20.90
N GLY A 51 -1.59 -40.51 21.26
CA GLY A 51 -0.26 -41.10 21.28
C GLY A 51 0.40 -41.20 19.89
N ASP A 52 -0.20 -40.59 18.85
CA ASP A 52 0.36 -40.59 17.50
C ASP A 52 1.42 -39.49 17.35
N ARG A 53 2.66 -39.85 17.60
CA ARG A 53 3.81 -38.93 17.54
C ARG A 53 4.07 -38.37 16.14
N HIS A 54 3.80 -39.18 15.10
CA HIS A 54 4.03 -38.72 13.71
C HIS A 54 3.02 -37.64 13.31
N LEU A 55 1.74 -37.90 13.51
CA LEU A 55 0.68 -36.96 13.23
C LEU A 55 0.88 -35.67 14.08
N MET A 56 1.22 -35.82 15.37
CA MET A 56 1.52 -34.70 16.24
C MET A 56 2.64 -33.80 15.65
N ALA A 57 3.74 -34.38 15.18
CA ALA A 57 4.86 -33.64 14.60
C ALA A 57 4.45 -32.90 13.33
N VAL A 58 3.70 -33.56 12.43
CA VAL A 58 3.18 -32.95 11.20
C VAL A 58 2.25 -31.77 11.50
N MET A 59 1.29 -31.97 12.38
CA MET A 59 0.34 -30.93 12.76
C MET A 59 1.01 -29.76 13.47
N SER A 60 2.00 -30.03 14.34
CA SER A 60 2.81 -29.00 14.98
C SER A 60 3.61 -28.17 13.96
N PHE A 61 4.18 -28.82 12.94
CA PHE A 61 4.85 -28.11 11.86
C PHE A 61 3.90 -27.15 11.13
N TYR A 62 2.69 -27.62 10.75
CA TYR A 62 1.69 -26.74 10.13
C TYR A 62 1.27 -25.60 11.05
N ALA A 63 1.05 -25.88 12.33
CA ALA A 63 0.72 -24.85 13.32
C ALA A 63 1.79 -23.75 13.36
N VAL A 64 3.05 -24.12 13.60
CA VAL A 64 4.17 -23.16 13.71
C VAL A 64 4.37 -22.40 12.40
N PHE A 65 4.32 -23.12 11.26
CA PHE A 65 4.53 -22.52 9.94
C PHE A 65 3.45 -21.47 9.63
N PHE A 66 2.18 -21.81 9.74
CA PHE A 66 1.10 -20.89 9.38
C PHE A 66 0.86 -19.78 10.41
N LEU A 67 1.02 -20.05 11.71
CA LEU A 67 1.00 -18.99 12.72
C LEU A 67 2.18 -18.03 12.56
N GLY A 68 3.37 -18.52 12.21
CA GLY A 68 4.51 -17.69 11.86
C GLY A 68 4.23 -16.79 10.66
N HIS A 69 3.55 -17.31 9.62
CA HIS A 69 3.08 -16.52 8.48
C HIS A 69 2.08 -15.45 8.88
N ALA A 70 1.09 -15.78 9.72
CA ALA A 70 0.10 -14.84 10.22
C ALA A 70 0.75 -13.71 11.03
N LEU A 71 1.71 -14.03 11.90
CA LEU A 71 2.47 -13.05 12.68
C LEU A 71 3.32 -12.13 11.78
N SER A 72 4.07 -12.71 10.83
CA SER A 72 4.88 -11.95 9.87
C SER A 72 4.01 -11.01 9.03
N PHE A 73 2.88 -11.51 8.53
CA PHE A 73 1.91 -10.73 7.76
C PHE A 73 1.33 -9.57 8.58
N SER A 74 0.90 -9.86 9.81
CA SER A 74 0.35 -8.85 10.73
C SER A 74 1.38 -7.77 11.05
N TYR A 75 2.63 -8.16 11.31
CA TYR A 75 3.72 -7.21 11.52
C TYR A 75 3.98 -6.34 10.28
N ALA A 76 4.08 -6.94 9.08
CA ALA A 76 4.30 -6.20 7.84
C ALA A 76 3.21 -5.16 7.59
N THR A 77 1.94 -5.55 7.75
CA THR A 77 0.79 -4.65 7.56
C THR A 77 0.71 -3.53 8.62
N ARG A 78 0.98 -3.83 9.90
CA ARG A 78 0.72 -2.89 11.01
C ARG A 78 1.92 -2.02 11.39
N ARG A 79 3.14 -2.47 11.10
CA ARG A 79 4.39 -1.80 11.51
C ARG A 79 5.43 -1.75 10.40
N GLY A 80 5.70 -2.87 9.75
CA GLY A 80 6.82 -3.03 8.84
C GLY A 80 6.75 -2.06 7.66
N LYS A 81 5.59 -1.91 7.04
CA LYS A 81 5.40 -1.00 5.90
C LYS A 81 5.74 0.46 6.23
N PHE A 82 5.38 0.92 7.42
CA PHE A 82 5.68 2.30 7.84
C PHE A 82 7.18 2.53 8.03
N VAL A 83 7.87 1.60 8.71
CA VAL A 83 9.31 1.68 8.90
C VAL A 83 10.04 1.67 7.54
N VAL A 84 9.63 0.77 6.65
CA VAL A 84 10.28 0.64 5.33
C VAL A 84 10.02 1.87 4.46
N TRP A 85 8.77 2.37 4.41
CA TRP A 85 8.46 3.56 3.63
C TRP A 85 9.11 4.82 4.17
N ASN A 86 9.22 4.98 5.48
CA ASN A 86 9.99 6.08 6.05
C ASN A 86 11.44 6.05 5.56
N ASN A 87 12.11 4.89 5.60
CA ASN A 87 13.48 4.75 5.10
C ASN A 87 13.59 5.00 3.57
N ILE A 88 12.57 4.59 2.78
CA ILE A 88 12.53 4.88 1.34
C ILE A 88 12.42 6.39 1.10
N LEU A 89 11.50 7.06 1.77
CA LEU A 89 11.28 8.51 1.61
C LEU A 89 12.48 9.32 2.09
N ASP A 90 13.15 8.89 3.17
CA ASP A 90 14.39 9.52 3.64
C ASP A 90 15.51 9.37 2.59
N GLY A 91 15.64 8.18 1.98
CA GLY A 91 16.59 7.94 0.89
C GLY A 91 16.26 8.69 -0.41
N LEU A 92 15.00 9.04 -0.61
CA LEU A 92 14.58 9.88 -1.74
C LEU A 92 14.86 11.38 -1.51
N HIS A 93 15.23 11.80 -0.30
CA HIS A 93 15.52 13.19 0.04
C HIS A 93 14.41 14.13 -0.41
N VAL A 94 13.17 13.88 0.09
CA VAL A 94 12.01 14.76 -0.18
C VAL A 94 12.33 16.16 0.36
N ARG A 95 12.28 17.18 -0.53
CA ARG A 95 12.70 18.56 -0.20
C ARG A 95 11.65 19.37 0.55
N GLY A 96 10.38 18.96 0.42
CA GLY A 96 9.25 19.63 1.06
C GLY A 96 8.41 20.54 0.17
N ASP A 97 8.87 20.86 -1.03
CA ASP A 97 8.19 21.70 -2.02
C ASP A 97 7.59 20.90 -3.19
N GLU A 98 7.76 19.59 -3.20
CA GLU A 98 7.38 18.73 -4.31
C GLU A 98 5.86 18.57 -4.48
N ARG A 99 5.45 18.38 -5.72
CA ARG A 99 4.17 17.77 -6.07
C ARG A 99 4.35 16.26 -6.19
N VAL A 100 3.70 15.52 -5.31
CA VAL A 100 3.84 14.06 -5.23
C VAL A 100 2.53 13.38 -5.61
N LEU A 101 2.61 12.25 -6.33
CA LEU A 101 1.48 11.36 -6.59
C LEU A 101 1.68 10.03 -5.86
N ASP A 102 0.68 9.59 -5.08
CA ASP A 102 0.59 8.25 -4.50
C ASP A 102 -0.46 7.44 -5.28
N MET A 103 0.01 6.49 -6.11
CA MET A 103 -0.84 5.64 -6.95
C MET A 103 -1.31 4.40 -6.19
N GLY A 104 -2.62 4.30 -5.96
CA GLY A 104 -3.20 3.28 -5.10
C GLY A 104 -2.96 3.61 -3.63
N CYS A 105 -3.34 4.81 -3.23
CA CYS A 105 -3.02 5.35 -1.90
C CYS A 105 -3.74 4.62 -0.77
N GLY A 106 -4.81 3.86 -1.07
CA GLY A 106 -5.60 3.15 -0.09
C GLY A 106 -6.02 4.07 1.07
N ARG A 107 -5.85 3.62 2.30
CA ARG A 107 -6.18 4.39 3.51
C ARG A 107 -5.09 5.41 3.90
N GLY A 108 -4.15 5.71 3.00
CA GLY A 108 -3.21 6.82 3.11
C GLY A 108 -1.90 6.55 3.85
N ALA A 109 -1.46 5.30 3.99
CA ALA A 109 -0.24 4.99 4.74
C ALA A 109 1.01 5.69 4.18
N VAL A 110 1.21 5.64 2.85
CA VAL A 110 2.34 6.30 2.17
C VAL A 110 2.03 7.77 1.91
N LEU A 111 0.82 8.08 1.47
CA LEU A 111 0.32 9.44 1.25
C LEU A 111 0.62 10.36 2.45
N ILE A 112 0.24 9.93 3.65
CA ILE A 112 0.43 10.68 4.88
C ILE A 112 1.91 10.74 5.28
N ALA A 113 2.67 9.66 5.09
CA ALA A 113 4.10 9.66 5.33
C ALA A 113 4.85 10.67 4.42
N VAL A 114 4.40 10.82 3.17
CA VAL A 114 4.87 11.88 2.25
C VAL A 114 4.43 13.25 2.76
N ALA A 115 3.12 13.44 3.04
CA ALA A 115 2.57 14.72 3.49
C ALA A 115 3.29 15.29 4.71
N LYS A 116 3.72 14.42 5.65
CA LYS A 116 4.51 14.82 6.82
C LYS A 116 5.88 15.40 6.51
N ARG A 117 6.44 15.13 5.31
CA ARG A 117 7.72 15.64 4.83
C ARG A 117 7.57 16.90 3.98
N LEU A 118 6.35 17.22 3.55
CA LEU A 118 6.07 18.40 2.76
C LEU A 118 5.89 19.63 3.67
N THR A 119 6.37 20.77 3.22
CA THR A 119 6.21 22.08 3.87
C THR A 119 5.31 23.02 3.05
N SER A 120 5.63 23.20 1.77
CA SER A 120 4.86 23.98 0.79
C SER A 120 4.34 23.15 -0.39
N GLY A 121 4.86 21.90 -0.52
CA GLY A 121 4.40 20.94 -1.52
C GLY A 121 3.06 20.32 -1.19
N ARG A 122 2.55 19.50 -2.13
CA ARG A 122 1.29 18.77 -1.98
C ARG A 122 1.44 17.33 -2.46
N VAL A 123 0.71 16.43 -1.84
CA VAL A 123 0.61 15.04 -2.29
C VAL A 123 -0.83 14.74 -2.71
N THR A 124 -0.98 14.19 -3.91
CA THR A 124 -2.26 13.69 -4.44
C THR A 124 -2.28 12.18 -4.31
N GLY A 125 -3.30 11.63 -3.65
CA GLY A 125 -3.58 10.20 -3.62
C GLY A 125 -4.67 9.86 -4.63
N ILE A 126 -4.47 8.80 -5.43
CA ILE A 126 -5.49 8.28 -6.34
C ILE A 126 -5.73 6.80 -6.07
N ASP A 127 -7.01 6.39 -5.99
CA ASP A 127 -7.41 5.00 -5.71
C ASP A 127 -8.79 4.67 -6.31
N LEU A 128 -9.09 3.39 -6.52
CA LEU A 128 -10.41 2.87 -6.90
C LEU A 128 -11.24 2.41 -5.69
N TRP A 129 -10.70 2.50 -4.50
CA TRP A 129 -11.33 2.18 -3.21
C TRP A 129 -11.80 0.73 -3.07
N SER A 130 -11.00 -0.22 -3.57
CA SER A 130 -11.30 -1.65 -3.45
C SER A 130 -11.17 -2.13 -2.01
N THR A 131 -12.28 -2.54 -1.41
CA THR A 131 -12.31 -3.14 -0.06
C THR A 131 -11.75 -4.55 -0.01
N ARG A 132 -11.61 -5.22 -1.17
CA ARG A 132 -10.97 -6.52 -1.29
C ARG A 132 -9.46 -6.44 -1.06
N ASP A 133 -8.82 -5.38 -1.52
CA ASP A 133 -7.37 -5.21 -1.49
C ASP A 133 -6.92 -4.65 -0.13
N GLN A 134 -7.76 -3.80 0.48
CA GLN A 134 -7.52 -3.27 1.81
C GLN A 134 -8.84 -3.15 2.59
N SER A 135 -8.86 -3.60 3.85
CA SER A 135 -10.06 -3.56 4.69
C SER A 135 -10.54 -2.13 4.90
N GLY A 136 -11.84 -1.88 4.63
CA GLY A 136 -12.47 -0.57 4.81
C GLY A 136 -11.83 0.54 3.99
N ASN A 137 -11.35 0.23 2.77
CA ASN A 137 -10.77 1.22 1.85
C ASN A 137 -11.86 2.15 1.33
N ALA A 138 -11.70 3.45 1.56
CA ALA A 138 -12.61 4.51 1.11
C ALA A 138 -11.94 5.88 1.20
N SER A 139 -12.34 6.81 0.33
CA SER A 139 -11.75 8.15 0.24
C SER A 139 -11.94 8.99 1.51
N ASP A 140 -13.09 8.88 2.16
CA ASP A 140 -13.41 9.57 3.41
C ASP A 140 -12.55 9.05 4.58
N VAL A 141 -12.24 7.75 4.59
CA VAL A 141 -11.31 7.16 5.57
C VAL A 141 -9.91 7.72 5.40
N THR A 142 -9.43 7.84 4.16
CA THR A 142 -8.12 8.43 3.86
C THR A 142 -8.06 9.90 4.26
N ARG A 143 -9.10 10.66 3.95
CA ARG A 143 -9.24 12.07 4.34
C ARG A 143 -9.25 12.23 5.86
N ARG A 144 -9.99 11.37 6.54
CA ARG A 144 -10.03 11.34 8.01
C ARG A 144 -8.67 11.01 8.61
N ASN A 145 -7.96 10.00 8.10
CA ASN A 145 -6.62 9.66 8.55
C ASN A 145 -5.66 10.84 8.37
N ALA A 146 -5.71 11.54 7.23
CA ALA A 146 -4.92 12.74 6.99
C ALA A 146 -5.24 13.88 7.97
N SER A 147 -6.52 14.04 8.33
CA SER A 147 -6.96 15.01 9.35
C SER A 147 -6.43 14.66 10.74
N LEU A 148 -6.56 13.39 11.16
CA LEU A 148 -6.07 12.92 12.46
C LEU A 148 -4.54 13.03 12.60
N GLU A 149 -3.83 12.91 11.48
CA GLU A 149 -2.37 13.05 11.43
C GLU A 149 -1.90 14.51 11.21
N GLY A 150 -2.84 15.47 11.13
CA GLY A 150 -2.55 16.91 11.03
C GLY A 150 -1.93 17.34 9.70
N VAL A 151 -2.25 16.65 8.59
CA VAL A 151 -1.65 16.90 7.27
C VAL A 151 -2.68 17.09 6.15
N LEU A 152 -3.97 17.22 6.49
CA LEU A 152 -5.05 17.31 5.51
C LEU A 152 -4.90 18.52 4.57
N ASP A 153 -4.29 19.58 5.04
CA ASP A 153 -4.00 20.82 4.29
C ASP A 153 -3.04 20.58 3.10
N ARG A 154 -2.27 19.52 3.12
CA ARG A 154 -1.25 19.16 2.10
C ARG A 154 -1.64 17.94 1.26
N VAL A 155 -2.87 17.41 1.43
CA VAL A 155 -3.34 16.19 0.80
C VAL A 155 -4.52 16.48 -0.11
N ASP A 156 -4.43 16.03 -1.37
CA ASP A 156 -5.54 15.93 -2.31
C ASP A 156 -5.90 14.47 -2.50
N ILE A 157 -7.19 14.13 -2.61
CA ILE A 157 -7.67 12.75 -2.73
C ILE A 157 -8.62 12.65 -3.92
N GLU A 158 -8.23 11.81 -4.89
CA GLU A 158 -8.93 11.59 -6.14
C GLU A 158 -9.40 10.15 -6.28
N THR A 159 -10.53 9.96 -6.95
CA THR A 159 -10.98 8.63 -7.38
C THR A 159 -10.61 8.42 -8.83
N GLY A 160 -9.86 7.37 -9.14
CA GLY A 160 -9.47 7.12 -10.53
C GLY A 160 -8.64 5.87 -10.73
N ASP A 161 -8.56 5.49 -12.01
CA ASP A 161 -7.80 4.32 -12.45
C ASP A 161 -6.36 4.72 -12.78
N MET A 162 -5.41 4.07 -12.14
CA MET A 162 -3.99 4.31 -12.38
C MET A 162 -3.51 3.90 -13.78
N ARG A 163 -4.36 3.21 -14.58
CA ARG A 163 -4.11 2.87 -15.98
C ARG A 163 -4.43 4.02 -16.94
N ALA A 164 -5.12 5.06 -16.46
CA ALA A 164 -5.49 6.27 -17.20
C ALA A 164 -5.59 7.45 -16.22
N LEU A 165 -4.43 7.97 -15.82
CA LEU A 165 -4.35 9.04 -14.82
C LEU A 165 -4.93 10.36 -15.36
N PRO A 166 -5.83 11.05 -14.61
CA PRO A 166 -6.46 12.29 -15.04
C PRO A 166 -5.54 13.51 -14.85
N PHE A 167 -4.23 13.31 -15.01
CA PHE A 167 -3.23 14.35 -14.84
C PHE A 167 -2.46 14.60 -16.13
N ALA A 168 -2.05 15.85 -16.37
CA ALA A 168 -1.22 16.21 -17.50
C ALA A 168 0.18 15.60 -17.42
N ASP A 169 0.86 15.49 -18.55
CA ASP A 169 2.26 15.08 -18.63
C ASP A 169 3.14 15.99 -17.76
N GLY A 170 4.11 15.40 -17.08
CA GLY A 170 5.07 16.16 -16.27
C GLY A 170 4.44 16.96 -15.13
N SER A 171 3.39 16.45 -14.48
CA SER A 171 2.69 17.13 -13.37
C SER A 171 3.37 16.98 -12.02
N PHE A 172 4.13 15.90 -11.80
CA PHE A 172 4.64 15.49 -10.49
C PHE A 172 6.17 15.41 -10.44
N ASP A 173 6.74 15.80 -9.31
CA ASP A 173 8.17 15.72 -9.02
C ASP A 173 8.56 14.31 -8.51
N LEU A 174 7.61 13.64 -7.87
CA LEU A 174 7.77 12.29 -7.32
C LEU A 174 6.48 11.49 -7.53
N VAL A 175 6.61 10.25 -7.98
CA VAL A 175 5.51 9.27 -8.02
C VAL A 175 5.87 8.10 -7.11
N VAL A 176 4.96 7.75 -6.21
CA VAL A 176 5.09 6.58 -5.31
C VAL A 176 3.92 5.64 -5.49
N SER A 177 4.12 4.35 -5.20
CA SER A 177 3.06 3.36 -5.11
C SER A 177 3.46 2.23 -4.18
N SER A 178 2.54 1.77 -3.36
CA SER A 178 2.78 0.70 -2.39
C SER A 178 1.72 -0.37 -2.49
N LEU A 179 2.11 -1.59 -2.92
CA LEU A 179 1.24 -2.77 -2.92
C LEU A 179 -0.09 -2.60 -3.67
N ALA A 180 -0.10 -1.80 -4.73
CA ALA A 180 -1.31 -1.47 -5.47
C ALA A 180 -1.32 -2.05 -6.88
N ILE A 181 -0.24 -1.85 -7.65
CA ILE A 181 -0.20 -2.17 -9.08
C ILE A 181 -0.32 -3.68 -9.34
N HIS A 182 0.14 -4.53 -8.42
CA HIS A 182 0.00 -5.99 -8.56
C HIS A 182 -1.45 -6.48 -8.58
N ASN A 183 -2.40 -5.70 -8.04
CA ASN A 183 -3.83 -6.02 -8.03
C ASN A 183 -4.48 -5.84 -9.42
N ILE A 184 -3.87 -5.05 -10.30
CA ILE A 184 -4.30 -4.93 -11.70
C ILE A 184 -4.16 -6.29 -12.40
N ARG A 185 -5.21 -6.72 -13.11
CA ARG A 185 -5.21 -7.98 -13.85
C ARG A 185 -4.42 -7.83 -15.15
N GLY A 186 -3.57 -8.82 -15.44
CA GLY A 186 -2.81 -8.86 -16.69
C GLY A 186 -1.56 -7.97 -16.71
N ASN A 187 -0.54 -8.43 -17.43
CA ASN A 187 0.74 -7.72 -17.50
C ASN A 187 0.66 -6.46 -18.37
N ALA A 188 -0.17 -6.45 -19.41
CA ALA A 188 -0.35 -5.28 -20.28
C ALA A 188 -0.94 -4.08 -19.51
N ASP A 189 -1.95 -4.32 -18.68
CA ASP A 189 -2.57 -3.26 -17.88
C ASP A 189 -1.65 -2.77 -16.75
N ARG A 190 -0.84 -3.67 -16.15
CA ARG A 190 0.21 -3.25 -15.20
C ARG A 190 1.26 -2.37 -15.89
N ALA A 191 1.71 -2.77 -17.09
CA ALA A 191 2.65 -1.97 -17.88
C ALA A 191 2.05 -0.60 -18.23
N ARG A 192 0.75 -0.54 -18.57
CA ARG A 192 0.05 0.73 -18.81
C ARG A 192 0.07 1.64 -17.59
N ALA A 193 -0.21 1.11 -16.38
CA ALA A 193 -0.15 1.90 -15.14
C ALA A 193 1.28 2.43 -14.88
N ILE A 194 2.32 1.66 -15.20
CA ILE A 194 3.73 2.10 -15.11
C ILE A 194 4.02 3.19 -16.15
N SER A 195 3.51 3.07 -17.36
CA SER A 195 3.67 4.09 -18.41
C SER A 195 2.97 5.39 -18.03
N GLU A 196 1.80 5.32 -17.42
CA GLU A 196 1.09 6.50 -16.88
C GLU A 196 1.86 7.17 -15.74
N ALA A 197 2.42 6.37 -14.80
CA ALA A 197 3.31 6.90 -13.75
C ALA A 197 4.50 7.67 -14.35
N TRP A 198 5.08 7.13 -15.44
CA TRP A 198 6.20 7.78 -16.13
C TRP A 198 5.77 9.01 -16.93
N ARG A 199 4.60 8.97 -17.57
CA ARG A 199 4.05 10.11 -18.32
C ARG A 199 3.87 11.33 -17.43
N VAL A 200 3.22 11.14 -16.28
CA VAL A 200 2.91 12.26 -15.36
C VAL A 200 4.11 12.77 -14.57
N LEU A 201 5.25 12.05 -14.61
CA LEU A 201 6.47 12.45 -13.94
C LEU A 201 7.20 13.53 -14.75
N LYS A 202 7.64 14.60 -14.09
CA LYS A 202 8.45 15.67 -14.68
C LYS A 202 9.81 15.16 -15.15
N PRO A 203 10.45 15.82 -16.15
CA PRO A 203 11.90 15.67 -16.37
C PRO A 203 12.67 15.93 -15.08
N GLY A 204 13.60 15.04 -14.73
CA GLY A 204 14.29 15.05 -13.44
C GLY A 204 13.52 14.53 -12.25
N GLY A 205 12.23 14.20 -12.44
CA GLY A 205 11.38 13.61 -11.40
C GLY A 205 11.76 12.16 -11.06
N ARG A 206 11.32 11.70 -9.91
CA ARG A 206 11.69 10.40 -9.33
C ARG A 206 10.47 9.50 -9.16
N LEU A 207 10.69 8.19 -9.29
CA LEU A 207 9.65 7.18 -9.11
C LEU A 207 10.13 6.14 -8.09
N ALA A 208 9.23 5.71 -7.19
CA ALA A 208 9.48 4.64 -6.24
C ALA A 208 8.23 3.76 -6.06
N ILE A 209 8.31 2.51 -6.52
CA ILE A 209 7.22 1.53 -6.45
C ILE A 209 7.66 0.33 -5.62
N ALA A 210 6.98 0.07 -4.50
CA ALA A 210 7.19 -1.10 -3.67
C ALA A 210 6.05 -2.10 -3.89
N ASP A 211 6.38 -3.31 -4.35
CA ASP A 211 5.36 -4.33 -4.65
C ASP A 211 5.86 -5.75 -4.40
N ILE A 212 4.90 -6.70 -4.16
CA ILE A 212 5.20 -8.11 -3.87
C ILE A 212 5.40 -8.97 -5.12
N ARG A 213 4.96 -8.49 -6.30
CA ARG A 213 5.11 -9.21 -7.57
C ARG A 213 5.16 -8.25 -8.75
N ALA A 214 5.48 -8.78 -9.92
CA ALA A 214 5.56 -8.05 -11.19
C ALA A 214 6.63 -6.92 -11.23
N THR A 215 7.45 -6.73 -10.21
CA THR A 215 8.45 -5.65 -10.16
C THR A 215 9.52 -5.74 -11.26
N ALA A 216 9.80 -6.95 -11.79
CA ALA A 216 10.65 -7.11 -12.96
C ALA A 216 9.97 -6.58 -14.25
N LEU A 217 8.64 -6.71 -14.36
CA LEU A 217 7.88 -6.11 -15.47
C LEU A 217 7.93 -4.58 -15.35
N TYR A 218 7.77 -4.03 -14.16
CA TYR A 218 7.79 -2.58 -13.92
C TYR A 218 9.13 -1.99 -14.36
N ALA A 219 10.25 -2.60 -13.95
CA ALA A 219 11.59 -2.17 -14.36
C ALA A 219 11.76 -2.21 -15.88
N ARG A 220 11.42 -3.34 -16.53
CA ARG A 220 11.52 -3.45 -18.01
C ARG A 220 10.62 -2.43 -18.73
N THR A 221 9.42 -2.15 -18.23
CA THR A 221 8.54 -1.13 -18.84
C THR A 221 9.18 0.25 -18.76
N LEU A 222 9.76 0.61 -17.61
CA LEU A 222 10.46 1.88 -17.43
C LEU A 222 11.73 1.97 -18.30
N GLU A 223 12.50 0.90 -18.39
CA GLU A 223 13.69 0.81 -19.26
C GLU A 223 13.35 1.00 -20.74
N ALA A 224 12.24 0.40 -21.19
CA ALA A 224 11.73 0.60 -22.54
C ALA A 224 11.29 2.07 -22.81
N LEU A 225 10.99 2.84 -21.77
CA LEU A 225 10.69 4.27 -21.82
C LEU A 225 11.92 5.16 -21.61
N GLY A 226 13.13 4.58 -21.60
CA GLY A 226 14.39 5.30 -21.48
C GLY A 226 14.85 5.56 -20.04
N ALA A 227 14.23 4.93 -19.04
CA ALA A 227 14.65 5.09 -17.67
C ALA A 227 15.86 4.22 -17.30
N THR A 228 16.73 4.73 -16.43
CA THR A 228 17.64 3.88 -15.64
C THR A 228 16.91 3.45 -14.38
N THR A 229 16.78 2.13 -14.19
CA THR A 229 16.06 1.58 -13.05
C THR A 229 16.99 0.92 -12.03
N THR A 230 16.56 0.88 -10.78
CA THR A 230 17.12 -0.03 -9.78
C THR A 230 16.01 -0.90 -9.21
N ARG A 231 16.32 -2.15 -8.88
CA ARG A 231 15.39 -3.07 -8.23
C ARG A 231 16.09 -3.78 -7.06
N ARG A 232 15.54 -3.64 -5.84
CA ARG A 232 16.07 -4.29 -4.65
C ARG A 232 14.97 -4.86 -3.76
N ARG A 233 15.25 -5.94 -3.02
CA ARG A 233 14.34 -6.48 -1.99
C ARG A 233 14.34 -5.59 -0.75
N LEU A 234 13.17 -5.45 -0.11
CA LEU A 234 12.99 -4.57 1.05
C LEU A 234 13.18 -5.28 2.41
N GLY A 235 13.52 -6.58 2.38
CA GLY A 235 13.85 -7.35 3.59
C GLY A 235 12.63 -7.79 4.41
N TRP A 236 12.90 -8.43 5.55
CA TRP A 236 11.92 -9.16 6.36
C TRP A 236 10.80 -8.27 6.94
N ARG A 237 11.09 -7.00 7.17
CA ARG A 237 10.09 -6.06 7.68
C ARG A 237 8.91 -5.83 6.72
N PHE A 238 9.08 -6.20 5.46
CA PHE A 238 8.05 -6.04 4.43
C PHE A 238 7.76 -7.35 3.70
N TRP A 239 7.80 -8.48 4.45
CA TRP A 239 7.35 -9.78 3.97
C TRP A 239 5.90 -10.02 4.37
N TYR A 240 5.06 -10.25 3.39
CA TYR A 240 3.66 -10.62 3.60
C TYR A 240 3.53 -12.14 3.80
N GLY A 241 3.94 -12.60 4.98
CA GLY A 241 3.90 -13.99 5.41
C GLY A 241 5.24 -14.72 5.32
N ASN A 242 6.00 -14.58 4.23
CA ASN A 242 7.25 -15.34 4.03
C ASN A 242 8.21 -14.64 3.03
N PRO A 243 9.47 -15.15 2.90
CA PRO A 243 10.47 -14.60 1.97
C PRO A 243 10.08 -14.67 0.48
N ILE A 244 9.16 -15.57 0.09
CA ILE A 244 8.70 -15.71 -1.30
C ILE A 244 7.80 -14.53 -1.66
N ALA A 245 6.98 -14.08 -0.71
CA ALA A 245 6.16 -12.87 -0.81
C ALA A 245 6.93 -11.60 -0.39
N ALA A 246 8.26 -11.57 -0.61
CA ALA A 246 9.10 -10.43 -0.29
C ALA A 246 8.80 -9.27 -1.22
N THR A 247 8.48 -8.13 -0.63
CA THR A 247 8.31 -6.87 -1.36
C THR A 247 9.65 -6.41 -1.95
N SER A 248 9.60 -5.95 -3.19
CA SER A 248 10.74 -5.34 -3.87
C SER A 248 10.43 -3.90 -4.22
N LEU A 249 11.42 -3.03 -4.13
CA LEU A 249 11.38 -1.64 -4.56
C LEU A 249 11.94 -1.52 -5.96
N VAL A 250 11.22 -0.86 -6.85
CA VAL A 250 11.71 -0.34 -8.13
C VAL A 250 11.82 1.16 -8.01
N THR A 251 12.98 1.73 -8.35
CA THR A 251 13.16 3.17 -8.45
C THR A 251 13.66 3.56 -9.83
N ALA A 252 13.29 4.76 -10.26
CA ALA A 252 13.76 5.36 -11.49
C ALA A 252 13.82 6.88 -11.35
N THR A 253 14.65 7.52 -12.18
CA THR A 253 14.68 8.97 -12.35
C THR A 253 14.49 9.29 -13.82
N LYS A 254 13.57 10.21 -14.14
CA LYS A 254 13.32 10.65 -15.50
C LYS A 254 14.47 11.56 -15.94
N PRO A 255 15.10 11.34 -17.11
CA PRO A 255 16.14 12.21 -17.60
C PRO A 255 15.70 13.67 -17.61
N ARG A 256 16.62 14.59 -17.37
CA ARG A 256 16.43 16.00 -17.67
C ARG A 256 16.73 16.14 -19.16
N SER A 257 15.70 16.33 -19.96
CA SER A 257 15.84 16.63 -21.39
C SER A 257 16.67 17.86 -21.63
#